data_790419d0b4a40bb94a972bd678134a36
#
_entry.id   790419d0b4a40bb94a972bd678134a36
#
_cell.length_a   1.000
_cell.length_b   1.000
_cell.length_c   1.000
_cell.angle_alpha   90.00
_cell.angle_beta   90.00
_cell.angle_gamma   90.00
#
_symmetry.space_group_name_H-M   'P 1'
#
loop_
_entity.id
_entity.type
_entity.pdbx_description
1 polymer ?
#
loop_
_entity_poly.entity_id
_entity_poly.type
_entity_poly.pdbx_seq_one_letter_code
_entity_poly.pdbx_strand_id
1 'polypeptide(L)'
;NLGEQIAIQRYLETHANENIGVITPYRNQREILTKTVKKIGLSPETVLTVHGAQGREWDTVLFSVVDTDGKWFTTTLIPKSNGAQIINTAVSRAKKKLILVCDCEYWSRQSNELIGKLLQIARPI
;
A
#
# COMPACT_ATOMS: atom_id res chain seq x y z
N ASN A 1 -6.99 1.08 9.54
CA ASN A 1 -7.25 2.43 9.04
C ASN A 1 -8.50 2.43 8.16
N LEU A 2 -9.56 3.04 8.67
CA LEU A 2 -10.87 3.02 7.99
C LEU A 2 -10.86 3.75 6.64
N GLY A 3 -10.18 4.88 6.56
CA GLY A 3 -10.11 5.66 5.32
C GLY A 3 -9.43 4.90 4.19
N GLU A 4 -8.33 4.23 4.49
CA GLU A 4 -7.63 3.41 3.51
C GLU A 4 -8.43 2.17 3.13
N GLN A 5 -9.09 1.55 4.11
CA GLN A 5 -9.97 0.42 3.89
C GLN A 5 -11.09 0.75 2.90
N ILE A 6 -11.75 1.88 3.08
CA ILE A 6 -12.83 2.33 2.19
C ILE A 6 -12.31 2.62 0.79
N ALA A 7 -11.17 3.31 0.68
CA ALA A 7 -10.58 3.65 -0.61
C ALA A 7 -10.20 2.39 -1.39
N ILE A 8 -9.60 1.41 -0.72
CA ILE A 8 -9.20 0.15 -1.33
C ILE A 8 -10.43 -0.64 -1.79
N GLN A 9 -11.46 -0.72 -0.94
CA GLN A 9 -12.69 -1.42 -1.30
C GLN A 9 -13.33 -0.82 -2.56
N ARG A 10 -13.44 0.50 -2.62
CA ARG A 10 -14.02 1.20 -3.78
C ARG A 10 -13.22 0.95 -5.05
N TYR A 11 -11.89 1.01 -4.96
CA TYR A 11 -11.04 0.74 -6.11
C TYR A 11 -11.24 -0.68 -6.63
N LEU A 12 -11.21 -1.65 -5.74
CA LEU A 12 -11.36 -3.08 -6.11
C LEU A 12 -12.74 -3.36 -6.70
N GLU A 13 -13.80 -2.76 -6.19
CA GLU A 13 -15.15 -2.93 -6.72
C GLU A 13 -15.27 -2.41 -8.15
N THR A 14 -14.57 -1.33 -8.48
CA THR A 14 -14.63 -0.72 -9.83
C THR A 14 -13.62 -1.30 -10.81
N HIS A 15 -12.66 -2.10 -10.33
CA HIS A 15 -11.59 -2.69 -11.17
C HIS A 15 -11.47 -4.20 -10.98
N ALA A 16 -12.61 -4.87 -10.77
CA ALA A 16 -12.64 -6.28 -10.38
C ALA A 16 -12.03 -7.24 -11.40
N ASN A 17 -11.94 -6.85 -12.67
CA ASN A 17 -11.38 -7.68 -13.73
C ASN A 17 -9.88 -7.49 -13.93
N GLU A 18 -9.24 -6.62 -13.18
CA GLU A 18 -7.81 -6.35 -13.30
C GLU A 18 -7.01 -7.28 -12.38
N ASN A 19 -5.75 -7.49 -12.73
CA ASN A 19 -4.81 -8.23 -11.90
C ASN A 19 -4.25 -7.27 -10.84
N ILE A 20 -4.81 -7.32 -9.62
CA ILE A 20 -4.51 -6.39 -8.54
C ILE A 20 -4.06 -7.13 -7.29
N GLY A 21 -2.95 -6.67 -6.72
CA GLY A 21 -2.52 -7.06 -5.38
C GLY A 21 -2.60 -5.89 -4.42
N VAL A 22 -2.93 -6.16 -3.17
CA VAL A 22 -2.94 -5.16 -2.10
C VAL A 22 -1.84 -5.51 -1.12
N ILE A 23 -0.92 -4.59 -0.88
CA ILE A 23 0.24 -4.82 -0.02
C ILE A 23 0.23 -3.80 1.12
N THR A 24 0.51 -4.26 2.33
CA THR A 24 0.66 -3.40 3.50
C THR A 24 1.83 -3.88 4.35
N PRO A 25 2.56 -2.97 5.03
CA PRO A 25 3.60 -3.37 5.97
C PRO A 25 3.06 -4.00 7.26
N TYR A 26 1.78 -3.84 7.54
CA TYR A 26 1.21 -4.20 8.84
C TYR A 26 0.29 -5.40 8.78
N ARG A 27 0.53 -6.37 9.67
CA ARG A 27 -0.27 -7.59 9.76
C ARG A 27 -1.73 -7.30 10.14
N ASN A 28 -1.95 -6.36 11.05
CA ASN A 28 -3.32 -5.99 11.45
C ASN A 28 -4.11 -5.39 10.29
N GLN A 29 -3.48 -4.55 9.49
CA GLN A 29 -4.11 -3.97 8.30
C GLN A 29 -4.40 -5.06 7.26
N ARG A 30 -3.49 -6.01 7.10
CA ARG A 30 -3.72 -7.16 6.21
C ARG A 30 -4.96 -7.94 6.63
N GLU A 31 -5.14 -8.19 7.93
CA GLU A 31 -6.31 -8.91 8.43
C GLU A 31 -7.62 -8.17 8.15
N ILE A 32 -7.63 -6.85 8.38
CA ILE A 32 -8.78 -5.99 8.11
C ILE A 32 -9.11 -6.02 6.61
N LEU A 33 -8.12 -5.83 5.76
CA LEU A 33 -8.30 -5.78 4.32
C LEU A 33 -8.69 -7.15 3.75
N THR A 34 -8.19 -8.23 4.33
CA THR A 34 -8.59 -9.59 3.95
C THR A 34 -10.09 -9.80 4.14
N LYS A 35 -10.64 -9.34 5.25
CA LYS A 35 -12.08 -9.40 5.50
C LYS A 35 -12.86 -8.56 4.49
N THR A 36 -12.32 -7.40 4.16
CA THR A 36 -12.92 -6.48 3.18
C THR A 36 -13.01 -7.12 1.79
N VAL A 37 -11.92 -7.72 1.32
CA VAL A 37 -11.91 -8.34 -0.03
C VAL A 37 -12.79 -9.56 -0.10
N LYS A 38 -12.89 -10.34 0.98
CA LYS A 38 -13.81 -11.48 1.04
C LYS A 38 -15.27 -11.05 0.89
N LYS A 39 -15.66 -9.94 1.49
CA LYS A 39 -17.02 -9.42 1.41
C LYS A 39 -17.43 -9.08 -0.02
N ILE A 40 -16.49 -8.67 -0.86
CA ILE A 40 -16.77 -8.32 -2.24
C ILE A 40 -16.43 -9.45 -3.21
N GLY A 41 -16.23 -10.66 -2.70
CA GLY A 41 -16.07 -11.87 -3.52
C GLY A 41 -14.66 -12.12 -4.04
N LEU A 42 -13.65 -11.43 -3.53
CA LEU A 42 -12.27 -11.65 -3.95
C LEU A 42 -11.54 -12.63 -3.03
N SER A 43 -10.51 -13.28 -3.57
CA SER A 43 -9.68 -14.20 -2.82
C SER A 43 -8.93 -13.49 -1.68
N PRO A 44 -8.81 -14.10 -0.49
CA PRO A 44 -7.98 -13.54 0.58
C PRO A 44 -6.51 -13.39 0.20
N GLU A 45 -6.04 -14.12 -0.81
CA GLU A 45 -4.66 -14.00 -1.32
C GLU A 45 -4.41 -12.70 -2.08
N THR A 46 -5.45 -11.91 -2.33
CA THR A 46 -5.32 -10.58 -2.91
C THR A 46 -4.57 -9.63 -1.98
N VAL A 47 -4.65 -9.85 -0.66
CA VAL A 47 -4.02 -8.98 0.33
C VAL A 47 -2.85 -9.69 1.00
N LEU A 48 -1.68 -9.07 0.93
CA LEU A 48 -0.45 -9.63 1.51
C LEU A 48 0.32 -8.58 2.29
N THR A 49 1.09 -9.03 3.29
CA THR A 49 2.13 -8.19 3.87
C THR A 49 3.28 -8.07 2.88
N VAL A 50 4.17 -7.10 3.12
CA VAL A 50 5.35 -6.91 2.27
C VAL A 50 6.18 -8.20 2.18
N HIS A 51 6.37 -8.90 3.30
CA HIS A 51 7.10 -10.17 3.29
C HIS A 51 6.36 -11.25 2.50
N GLY A 52 5.04 -11.35 2.66
CA GLY A 52 4.24 -12.32 1.94
C GLY A 52 4.20 -12.09 0.45
N ALA A 53 4.47 -10.87 0.00
CA ALA A 53 4.46 -10.49 -1.41
C ALA A 53 5.79 -10.78 -2.14
N GLN A 54 6.84 -11.19 -1.42
CA GLN A 54 8.12 -11.49 -2.04
C GLN A 54 7.99 -12.61 -3.08
N GLY A 55 8.58 -12.38 -4.25
CA GLY A 55 8.52 -13.34 -5.35
C GLY A 55 7.21 -13.31 -6.14
N ARG A 56 6.29 -12.44 -5.81
CA ARG A 56 4.99 -12.29 -6.50
C ARG A 56 4.92 -10.94 -7.19
N GLU A 57 4.10 -10.87 -8.25
CA GLU A 57 3.91 -9.65 -9.02
C GLU A 57 2.45 -9.53 -9.46
N TRP A 58 1.99 -8.29 -9.61
CA TRP A 58 0.68 -7.96 -10.15
C TRP A 58 0.80 -6.82 -11.14
N ASP A 59 -0.16 -6.70 -12.05
CA ASP A 59 -0.20 -5.55 -12.95
C ASP A 59 -0.38 -4.25 -12.18
N THR A 60 -1.26 -4.24 -11.19
CA THR A 60 -1.51 -3.10 -10.32
C THR A 60 -1.31 -3.50 -8.87
N VAL A 61 -0.61 -2.68 -8.12
CA VAL A 61 -0.45 -2.84 -6.67
C VAL A 61 -1.04 -1.64 -5.96
N LEU A 62 -1.93 -1.91 -4.99
CA LEU A 62 -2.39 -0.93 -4.03
C LEU A 62 -1.51 -1.06 -2.78
N PHE A 63 -0.73 -0.04 -2.48
CA PHE A 63 0.12 -0.06 -1.29
C PHE A 63 -0.55 0.74 -0.17
N SER A 64 -1.03 0.03 0.86
CA SER A 64 -1.69 0.62 2.03
C SER A 64 -0.62 0.96 3.06
N VAL A 65 -0.30 2.25 3.19
CA VAL A 65 0.82 2.75 4.01
C VAL A 65 0.51 2.71 5.49
N VAL A 66 -0.68 3.13 5.87
CA VAL A 66 -1.21 3.21 7.24
C VAL A 66 -0.55 4.29 8.10
N ASP A 67 0.76 4.42 8.07
CA ASP A 67 1.52 5.34 8.92
C ASP A 67 1.07 6.80 8.78
N THR A 68 0.82 7.49 9.90
CA THR A 68 0.32 8.87 9.87
C THR A 68 0.86 9.81 10.94
N ASP A 69 1.69 9.37 11.89
CA ASP A 69 1.98 10.23 13.06
C ASP A 69 3.41 10.18 13.59
N GLY A 70 4.38 10.05 12.74
CA GLY A 70 5.78 10.23 13.12
C GLY A 70 6.51 9.02 13.68
N LYS A 71 5.83 7.91 13.91
CA LYS A 71 6.44 6.62 14.23
C LYS A 71 6.20 5.65 13.08
N TRP A 72 6.98 5.82 12.02
CA TRP A 72 6.71 5.16 10.75
C TRP A 72 7.50 3.88 10.59
N PHE A 73 6.81 2.80 10.31
CA PHE A 73 7.43 1.57 9.85
C PHE A 73 8.11 1.79 8.48
N THR A 74 7.61 2.75 7.72
CA THR A 74 8.10 3.10 6.37
C THR A 74 9.07 4.26 6.35
N THR A 75 9.58 4.71 7.50
CA THR A 75 10.55 5.83 7.51
C THR A 75 11.83 5.46 6.78
N THR A 76 12.38 6.42 6.05
CA THR A 76 13.66 6.28 5.36
C THR A 76 14.73 7.23 5.91
N LEU A 77 14.39 8.04 6.92
CA LEU A 77 15.29 9.02 7.52
C LEU A 77 16.14 8.46 8.66
N ILE A 78 15.73 7.31 9.21
CA ILE A 78 16.49 6.64 10.28
C ILE A 78 17.43 5.62 9.64
N PRO A 79 18.75 5.73 9.85
CA PRO A 79 19.74 4.91 9.11
C PRO A 79 19.57 3.40 9.25
N LYS A 80 19.00 2.93 10.36
CA LYS A 80 18.82 1.50 10.62
C LYS A 80 17.41 1.00 10.35
N SER A 81 16.55 1.84 9.78
CA SER A 81 15.17 1.43 9.49
C SER A 81 15.14 0.52 8.25
N ASN A 82 14.11 -0.34 8.18
CA ASN A 82 13.84 -1.16 7.02
C ASN A 82 12.88 -0.47 6.02
N GLY A 83 12.59 0.81 6.24
CA GLY A 83 11.59 1.54 5.47
C GLY A 83 11.86 1.52 3.97
N ALA A 84 13.09 1.79 3.55
CA ALA A 84 13.45 1.78 2.14
C ALA A 84 13.25 0.39 1.50
N GLN A 85 13.65 -0.68 2.20
CA GLN A 85 13.45 -2.04 1.72
C GLN A 85 11.97 -2.39 1.59
N ILE A 86 11.17 -1.99 2.58
CA ILE A 86 9.72 -2.23 2.58
C ILE A 86 9.07 -1.55 1.38
N ILE A 87 9.38 -0.27 1.18
CA ILE A 87 8.81 0.51 0.07
C ILE A 87 9.29 -0.05 -1.28
N ASN A 88 10.58 -0.32 -1.41
CA ASN A 88 11.14 -0.86 -2.65
C ASN A 88 10.56 -2.22 -3.00
N THR A 89 10.35 -3.08 -2.02
CA THR A 89 9.71 -4.38 -2.24
C THR A 89 8.29 -4.18 -2.75
N ALA A 90 7.50 -3.33 -2.11
CA ALA A 90 6.13 -3.06 -2.54
C ALA A 90 6.08 -2.49 -3.96
N VAL A 91 6.93 -1.51 -4.26
CA VAL A 91 7.00 -0.88 -5.58
C VAL A 91 7.36 -1.90 -6.65
N SER A 92 8.32 -2.78 -6.37
CA SER A 92 8.81 -3.77 -7.35
C SER A 92 7.79 -4.86 -7.67
N ARG A 93 6.72 -5.00 -6.89
CA ARG A 93 5.65 -5.98 -7.16
C ARG A 93 4.65 -5.49 -8.21
N ALA A 94 4.67 -4.20 -8.56
CA ALA A 94 3.77 -3.63 -9.57
C ALA A 94 4.44 -3.66 -10.94
N LYS A 95 3.82 -4.35 -11.90
CA LYS A 95 4.32 -4.40 -13.29
C LYS A 95 3.98 -3.15 -14.07
N LYS A 96 2.80 -2.58 -13.85
CA LYS A 96 2.28 -1.48 -14.67
C LYS A 96 1.91 -0.26 -13.85
N LYS A 97 1.29 -0.43 -12.68
CA LYS A 97 0.73 0.68 -11.91
C LYS A 97 0.89 0.44 -10.41
N LEU A 98 1.44 1.44 -9.73
CA LEU A 98 1.48 1.49 -8.27
C LEU A 98 0.54 2.58 -7.80
N ILE A 99 -0.36 2.24 -6.88
CA ILE A 99 -1.28 3.20 -6.28
C ILE A 99 -0.97 3.28 -4.79
N LEU A 100 -0.61 4.48 -4.34
CA LEU A 100 -0.37 4.73 -2.92
C LEU A 100 -1.70 5.04 -2.24
N VAL A 101 -2.04 4.26 -1.24
CA VAL A 101 -3.21 4.48 -0.40
C VAL A 101 -2.71 4.93 0.96
N CYS A 102 -2.83 6.21 1.25
CA CYS A 102 -2.25 6.81 2.44
C CYS A 102 -3.00 8.10 2.80
N ASP A 103 -2.64 8.67 3.95
CA ASP A 103 -3.05 10.03 4.26
C ASP A 103 -2.21 10.99 3.42
N CYS A 104 -2.74 11.36 2.26
CA CYS A 104 -2.00 12.16 1.28
C CYS A 104 -1.68 13.55 1.82
N GLU A 105 -2.57 14.14 2.62
CA GLU A 105 -2.32 15.44 3.24
C GLU A 105 -1.13 15.37 4.19
N TYR A 106 -1.11 14.36 5.06
CA TYR A 106 -0.01 14.16 5.99
C TYR A 106 1.32 13.92 5.27
N TRP A 107 1.34 12.94 4.36
CA TRP A 107 2.57 12.53 3.68
C TRP A 107 3.09 13.56 2.68
N SER A 108 2.22 14.40 2.11
CA SER A 108 2.68 15.47 1.22
C SER A 108 3.55 16.51 1.95
N ARG A 109 3.43 16.59 3.27
CA ARG A 109 4.28 17.46 4.11
C ARG A 109 5.62 16.81 4.47
N GLN A 110 5.77 15.52 4.21
CA GLN A 110 6.98 14.75 4.55
C GLN A 110 7.89 14.63 3.32
N SER A 111 8.34 15.77 2.80
CA SER A 111 9.06 15.83 1.53
C SER A 111 10.42 15.12 1.52
N ASN A 112 11.01 14.87 2.70
CA ASN A 112 12.27 14.16 2.84
C ASN A 112 12.09 12.64 2.95
N GLU A 113 10.88 12.16 3.22
CA GLU A 113 10.56 10.74 3.26
C GLU A 113 10.26 10.21 1.85
N LEU A 114 10.59 8.94 1.61
CA LEU A 114 10.37 8.33 0.28
C LEU A 114 8.90 8.32 -0.11
N ILE A 115 7.98 8.04 0.82
CA ILE A 115 6.54 8.11 0.53
C ILE A 115 6.16 9.53 0.09
N GLY A 116 6.65 10.56 0.78
CA GLY A 116 6.39 11.95 0.39
C GLY A 116 6.93 12.27 -1.00
N LYS A 117 8.12 11.78 -1.32
CA LYS A 117 8.72 11.96 -2.65
C LYS A 117 7.91 11.27 -3.74
N LEU A 118 7.41 10.06 -3.48
CA LEU A 118 6.57 9.34 -4.42
C LEU A 118 5.25 10.08 -4.66
N LEU A 119 4.67 10.71 -3.65
CA LEU A 119 3.45 11.50 -3.80
C LEU A 119 3.66 12.72 -4.68
N GLN A 120 4.85 13.32 -4.69
CA GLN A 120 5.15 14.49 -5.53
C GLN A 120 5.07 14.16 -7.02
N ILE A 121 5.36 12.93 -7.41
CA ILE A 121 5.30 12.50 -8.81
C ILE A 121 4.04 11.70 -9.13
N ALA A 122 3.23 11.35 -8.12
CA ALA A 122 2.00 10.61 -8.31
C ALA A 122 0.88 11.55 -8.78
N ARG A 123 -0.11 10.96 -9.46
CA ARG A 123 -1.32 11.67 -9.88
C ARG A 123 -2.48 11.26 -8.97
N PRO A 124 -3.34 12.21 -8.54
CA PRO A 124 -4.57 11.84 -7.84
C PRO A 124 -5.47 10.97 -8.73
N ILE A 125 -6.17 10.08 -8.09
CA ILE A 125 -7.17 9.25 -8.77
C ILE A 125 -8.56 9.83 -8.56
#